data_d71cfefff8edbcb487951d8c96b819cc
#
_entry.id   d71cfefff8edbcb487951d8c96b819cc
#
_cell.length_a   1.000
_cell.length_b   1.000
_cell.length_c   1.000
_cell.angle_alpha   90.00
_cell.angle_beta   90.00
_cell.angle_gamma   90.00
#
_symmetry.space_group_name_H-M   'P 1'
#
loop_
_entity.id
_entity.type
_entity.pdbx_description
1 polymer ?
#
loop_
_entity_poly.entity_id
_entity_poly.type
_entity_poly.pdbx_seq_one_letter_code
_entity_poly.pdbx_strand_id
1 'polypeptide(L)'
;MSNLSGFIKRLRDIMRNDAGINGDAQRIEQIAWLLFLKVYATKEADWEWEDENYQSIIPEPCRWENWAAQKNGKEMTGDKLLDFVNNTLFPTLKNLPVDADTPIRKAIVQTTFADANNYMKDGVLLRQVINTIDELHLDDYEESHAFGEIYETILKELQSAGTAGEFYTPRAVTDFMARMIRPKIGERMADFACGTGGFLTSWL
;
A
#
# COMPACT_ATOMS: atom_id res chain seq x y z
N MET A 1 -4.22 -15.19 13.16
CA MET A 1 -3.59 -14.88 11.85
C MET A 1 -4.07 -15.85 10.80
N SER A 2 -5.15 -15.53 10.12
CA SER A 2 -5.67 -16.34 9.02
C SER A 2 -4.74 -16.19 7.83
N ASN A 3 -4.06 -17.23 7.50
CA ASN A 3 -3.41 -17.60 6.24
C ASN A 3 -3.04 -16.45 5.27
N LEU A 4 -2.09 -15.60 5.68
CA LEU A 4 -1.54 -14.54 4.85
C LEU A 4 -1.05 -15.05 3.48
N SER A 5 -0.44 -16.24 3.45
CA SER A 5 -0.07 -16.95 2.22
C SER A 5 -1.28 -17.23 1.32
N GLY A 6 -2.42 -17.61 1.89
CA GLY A 6 -3.66 -17.83 1.13
C GLY A 6 -4.23 -16.54 0.55
N PHE A 7 -4.15 -15.44 1.29
CA PHE A 7 -4.53 -14.11 0.84
C PHE A 7 -3.68 -13.65 -0.35
N ILE A 8 -2.37 -13.72 -0.23
CA ILE A 8 -1.43 -13.35 -1.31
C ILE A 8 -1.63 -14.24 -2.54
N LYS A 9 -1.83 -15.54 -2.33
CA LYS A 9 -2.11 -16.46 -3.42
C LYS A 9 -3.38 -16.07 -4.17
N ARG A 10 -4.48 -15.72 -3.47
CA ARG A 10 -5.72 -15.25 -4.11
C ARG A 10 -5.47 -14.00 -4.96
N LEU A 11 -4.78 -13.00 -4.43
CA LEU A 11 -4.45 -11.78 -5.18
C LEU A 11 -3.67 -12.10 -6.46
N ARG A 12 -2.66 -12.96 -6.36
CA ARG A 12 -1.85 -13.37 -7.52
C ARG A 12 -2.67 -14.12 -8.55
N ASP A 13 -3.52 -15.04 -8.11
CA ASP A 13 -4.37 -15.85 -9.00
C ASP A 13 -5.37 -14.98 -9.76
N ILE A 14 -5.96 -13.96 -9.12
CA ILE A 14 -6.83 -12.98 -9.80
C ILE A 14 -6.02 -12.21 -10.84
N MET A 15 -4.89 -11.62 -10.45
CA MET A 15 -4.08 -10.75 -11.31
C MET A 15 -3.41 -11.50 -12.49
N ARG A 16 -3.18 -12.81 -12.37
CA ARG A 16 -2.65 -13.62 -13.48
C ARG A 16 -3.61 -13.71 -14.67
N ASN A 17 -4.90 -13.52 -14.45
CA ASN A 17 -5.91 -13.55 -15.50
C ASN A 17 -6.08 -12.21 -16.21
N ASP A 18 -5.42 -11.14 -15.72
CA ASP A 18 -5.47 -9.81 -16.32
C ASP A 18 -4.39 -9.65 -17.39
N ALA A 19 -4.82 -9.26 -18.60
CA ALA A 19 -3.93 -9.08 -19.75
C ALA A 19 -2.95 -7.88 -19.60
N GLY A 20 -3.17 -7.00 -18.64
CA GLY A 20 -2.34 -5.82 -18.40
C GLY A 20 -1.16 -6.09 -17.48
N ILE A 21 -1.16 -7.21 -16.74
CA ILE A 21 -0.13 -7.53 -15.77
C ILE A 21 0.87 -8.53 -16.32
N ASN A 22 2.08 -8.07 -16.57
CA ASN A 22 3.19 -8.86 -17.10
C ASN A 22 4.29 -9.05 -16.05
N GLY A 23 4.15 -10.06 -15.20
CA GLY A 23 5.17 -10.41 -14.23
C GLY A 23 4.90 -9.94 -12.80
N ASP A 24 5.80 -10.34 -11.91
CA ASP A 24 5.60 -10.17 -10.47
C ASP A 24 5.86 -8.73 -10.01
N ALA A 25 6.77 -7.99 -10.66
CA ALA A 25 7.02 -6.59 -10.33
C ALA A 25 5.75 -5.74 -10.46
N GLN A 26 5.02 -5.88 -11.57
CA GLN A 26 3.76 -5.15 -11.76
C GLN A 26 2.66 -5.60 -10.79
N ARG A 27 2.66 -6.86 -10.36
CA ARG A 27 1.74 -7.34 -9.32
C ARG A 27 2.02 -6.68 -7.98
N ILE A 28 3.32 -6.54 -7.61
CA ILE A 28 3.71 -5.83 -6.38
C ILE A 28 3.23 -4.39 -6.43
N GLU A 29 3.58 -3.67 -7.49
CA GLU A 29 3.19 -2.27 -7.63
C GLU A 29 1.67 -2.10 -7.57
N GLN A 30 0.92 -2.99 -8.23
CA GLN A 30 -0.54 -2.98 -8.21
C GLN A 30 -1.10 -3.21 -6.80
N ILE A 31 -0.52 -4.12 -6.02
CA ILE A 31 -0.94 -4.38 -4.64
C ILE A 31 -0.50 -3.22 -3.73
N ALA A 32 0.69 -2.68 -3.93
CA ALA A 32 1.28 -1.67 -3.05
C ALA A 32 0.42 -0.41 -2.92
N TRP A 33 -0.03 0.18 -4.05
CA TRP A 33 -0.85 1.38 -3.98
C TRP A 33 -2.26 1.11 -3.41
N LEU A 34 -2.84 -0.08 -3.67
CA LEU A 34 -4.12 -0.47 -3.09
C LEU A 34 -4.02 -0.64 -1.57
N LEU A 35 -2.99 -1.37 -1.11
CA LEU A 35 -2.73 -1.54 0.32
C LEU A 35 -2.45 -0.19 1.00
N PHE A 36 -1.67 0.68 0.34
CA PHE A 36 -1.39 2.02 0.86
C PHE A 36 -2.70 2.79 1.14
N LEU A 37 -3.62 2.81 0.17
CA LEU A 37 -4.91 3.50 0.36
C LEU A 37 -5.79 2.85 1.43
N LYS A 38 -5.80 1.52 1.53
CA LYS A 38 -6.55 0.82 2.58
C LYS A 38 -6.00 1.14 3.98
N VAL A 39 -4.67 1.05 4.16
CA VAL A 39 -4.02 1.39 5.43
C VAL A 39 -4.23 2.87 5.76
N TYR A 40 -4.11 3.75 4.75
CA TYR A 40 -4.33 5.17 4.94
C TYR A 40 -5.77 5.47 5.43
N ALA A 41 -6.77 4.85 4.81
CA ALA A 41 -8.17 5.01 5.20
C ALA A 41 -8.43 4.51 6.64
N THR A 42 -7.84 3.38 7.04
CA THR A 42 -7.93 2.89 8.42
C THR A 42 -7.32 3.89 9.40
N LYS A 43 -6.12 4.40 9.10
CA LYS A 43 -5.47 5.41 9.95
C LYS A 43 -6.19 6.76 9.95
N GLU A 44 -6.81 7.13 8.84
CA GLU A 44 -7.59 8.35 8.75
C GLU A 44 -8.82 8.31 9.66
N ALA A 45 -9.48 7.14 9.78
CA ALA A 45 -10.57 6.95 10.73
C ALA A 45 -10.12 7.14 12.19
N ASP A 46 -8.91 6.65 12.57
CA ASP A 46 -8.33 6.89 13.88
C ASP A 46 -8.12 8.41 14.12
N TRP A 47 -7.57 9.13 13.15
CA TRP A 47 -7.31 10.57 13.26
C TRP A 47 -8.60 11.41 13.30
N GLU A 48 -9.63 11.03 12.57
CA GLU A 48 -10.95 11.66 12.63
C GLU A 48 -11.60 11.46 14.01
N TRP A 49 -11.34 10.33 14.67
CA TRP A 49 -11.82 10.06 16.01
C TRP A 49 -11.05 10.82 17.11
N GLU A 50 -9.72 11.02 16.92
CA GLU A 50 -8.84 11.72 17.86
C GLU A 50 -8.97 13.25 17.79
N ASP A 51 -9.29 13.82 16.63
CA ASP A 51 -9.37 15.26 16.40
C ASP A 51 -10.66 15.63 15.65
N GLU A 52 -11.62 16.23 16.36
CA GLU A 52 -12.90 16.70 15.80
C GLU A 52 -12.74 17.74 14.67
N ASN A 53 -11.59 18.40 14.56
CA ASN A 53 -11.29 19.37 13.50
C ASN A 53 -10.47 18.76 12.37
N TYR A 54 -10.22 17.44 12.40
CA TYR A 54 -9.46 16.77 11.37
C TYR A 54 -10.11 16.99 9.99
N GLN A 55 -9.27 17.30 9.02
CA GLN A 55 -9.70 17.40 7.61
C GLN A 55 -8.90 16.40 6.78
N SER A 56 -9.60 15.54 6.08
CA SER A 56 -8.98 14.61 5.15
C SER A 56 -8.19 15.34 4.07
N ILE A 57 -6.99 14.86 3.82
CA ILE A 57 -6.15 15.33 2.72
C ILE A 57 -6.46 14.63 1.40
N ILE A 58 -7.14 13.46 1.47
CA ILE A 58 -7.64 12.76 0.29
C ILE A 58 -9.00 13.34 -0.06
N PRO A 59 -9.19 13.90 -1.28
CA PRO A 59 -10.49 14.40 -1.72
C PRO A 59 -11.58 13.34 -1.61
N GLU A 60 -12.77 13.75 -1.19
CA GLU A 60 -13.90 12.88 -0.87
C GLU A 60 -14.17 11.78 -1.91
N PRO A 61 -14.21 12.04 -3.23
CA PRO A 61 -14.44 10.99 -4.22
C PRO A 61 -13.34 9.91 -4.25
N CYS A 62 -12.12 10.25 -3.79
CA CYS A 62 -10.94 9.40 -3.80
C CYS A 62 -10.74 8.62 -2.49
N ARG A 63 -11.51 8.90 -1.45
CA ARG A 63 -11.47 8.16 -0.19
C ARG A 63 -11.89 6.72 -0.40
N TRP A 64 -11.22 5.79 0.26
CA TRP A 64 -11.44 4.33 0.12
C TRP A 64 -12.90 3.93 0.23
N GLU A 65 -13.59 4.45 1.23
CA GLU A 65 -15.00 4.17 1.52
C GLU A 65 -15.96 4.58 0.39
N ASN A 66 -15.57 5.50 -0.48
CA ASN A 66 -16.45 6.02 -1.53
C ASN A 66 -16.39 5.24 -2.83
N TRP A 67 -15.29 4.55 -3.13
CA TRP A 67 -15.13 3.82 -4.39
C TRP A 67 -14.66 2.37 -4.22
N ALA A 68 -13.92 2.06 -3.16
CA ALA A 68 -13.26 0.77 -2.96
C ALA A 68 -14.03 -0.15 -2.02
N ALA A 69 -14.51 0.36 -0.87
CA ALA A 69 -15.20 -0.43 0.13
C ALA A 69 -16.43 -1.15 -0.41
N GLN A 70 -16.72 -2.33 0.12
CA GLN A 70 -17.85 -3.13 -0.28
C GLN A 70 -19.19 -2.46 0.08
N LYS A 71 -20.11 -2.36 -0.88
CA LYS A 71 -21.41 -1.68 -0.75
C LYS A 71 -22.60 -2.58 -1.11
N ASN A 72 -22.50 -3.88 -0.78
CA ASN A 72 -23.57 -4.86 -1.01
C ASN A 72 -24.07 -4.91 -2.48
N GLY A 73 -23.15 -5.00 -3.44
CA GLY A 73 -23.46 -5.11 -4.87
C GLY A 73 -23.72 -3.78 -5.57
N LYS A 74 -23.40 -2.66 -4.94
CA LYS A 74 -23.47 -1.31 -5.52
C LYS A 74 -22.08 -0.74 -5.83
N GLU A 75 -21.06 -1.57 -5.74
CA GLU A 75 -19.67 -1.21 -5.96
C GLU A 75 -19.42 -0.88 -7.43
N MET A 76 -18.54 0.09 -7.64
CA MET A 76 -18.05 0.40 -8.98
C MET A 76 -17.23 -0.78 -9.53
N THR A 77 -17.49 -1.21 -10.76
CA THR A 77 -16.78 -2.33 -11.41
C THR A 77 -16.68 -2.11 -12.91
N GLY A 78 -15.93 -2.98 -13.62
CA GLY A 78 -15.78 -2.93 -15.08
C GLY A 78 -15.15 -1.63 -15.55
N ASP A 79 -15.54 -1.17 -16.74
CA ASP A 79 -14.97 0.02 -17.37
C ASP A 79 -15.11 1.29 -16.54
N LYS A 80 -16.19 1.40 -15.76
CA LYS A 80 -16.39 2.55 -14.86
C LYS A 80 -15.33 2.61 -13.77
N LEU A 81 -14.94 1.47 -13.21
CA LEU A 81 -13.90 1.40 -12.21
C LEU A 81 -12.54 1.73 -12.80
N LEU A 82 -12.24 1.19 -13.98
CA LEU A 82 -10.97 1.49 -14.68
C LEU A 82 -10.87 2.97 -15.03
N ASP A 83 -11.95 3.54 -15.55
CA ASP A 83 -11.99 4.97 -15.88
C ASP A 83 -11.80 5.83 -14.64
N PHE A 84 -12.50 5.51 -13.55
CA PHE A 84 -12.32 6.23 -12.29
C PHE A 84 -10.88 6.15 -11.77
N VAL A 85 -10.29 4.96 -11.74
CA VAL A 85 -8.92 4.78 -11.24
C VAL A 85 -7.92 5.54 -12.10
N ASN A 86 -8.00 5.40 -13.41
CA ASN A 86 -7.01 5.95 -14.33
C ASN A 86 -7.18 7.47 -14.57
N ASN A 87 -8.41 7.96 -14.60
CA ASN A 87 -8.71 9.33 -15.02
C ASN A 87 -9.18 10.25 -13.88
N THR A 88 -9.48 9.69 -12.71
CA THR A 88 -9.87 10.48 -11.53
C THR A 88 -8.93 10.24 -10.36
N LEU A 89 -8.84 9.01 -9.84
CA LEU A 89 -8.09 8.69 -8.62
C LEU A 89 -6.60 9.05 -8.77
N PHE A 90 -5.91 8.45 -9.72
CA PHE A 90 -4.47 8.67 -9.92
C PHE A 90 -4.13 10.13 -10.24
N PRO A 91 -4.80 10.79 -11.21
CA PRO A 91 -4.51 12.20 -11.47
C PRO A 91 -4.76 13.11 -10.27
N THR A 92 -5.81 12.85 -9.49
CA THR A 92 -6.11 13.64 -8.30
C THR A 92 -5.02 13.49 -7.25
N LEU A 93 -4.59 12.26 -6.94
CA LEU A 93 -3.59 12.00 -5.90
C LEU A 93 -2.18 12.46 -6.32
N LYS A 94 -1.82 12.29 -7.60
CA LYS A 94 -0.54 12.81 -8.16
C LYS A 94 -0.43 14.32 -8.09
N ASN A 95 -1.52 15.03 -8.28
CA ASN A 95 -1.55 16.48 -8.36
C ASN A 95 -2.04 17.17 -7.08
N LEU A 96 -2.01 16.47 -5.94
CA LEU A 96 -2.31 17.11 -4.65
C LEU A 96 -1.39 18.31 -4.46
N PRO A 97 -1.94 19.49 -4.15
CA PRO A 97 -1.12 20.70 -3.95
C PRO A 97 -0.30 20.54 -2.67
N VAL A 98 1.02 20.57 -2.81
CA VAL A 98 1.98 20.49 -1.70
C VAL A 98 2.85 21.73 -1.73
N ASP A 99 2.92 22.45 -0.60
CA ASP A 99 3.76 23.61 -0.35
C ASP A 99 4.51 23.48 0.98
N ALA A 100 5.24 24.50 1.39
CA ALA A 100 6.06 24.47 2.60
C ALA A 100 5.26 24.30 3.90
N ASP A 101 3.99 24.71 3.91
CA ASP A 101 3.09 24.64 5.07
C ASP A 101 2.18 23.41 5.05
N THR A 102 2.30 22.59 4.02
CA THR A 102 1.46 21.42 3.82
C THR A 102 1.81 20.32 4.83
N PRO A 103 0.82 19.66 5.47
CA PRO A 103 1.07 18.52 6.33
C PRO A 103 1.87 17.43 5.60
N ILE A 104 2.89 16.88 6.26
CA ILE A 104 3.77 15.86 5.68
C ILE A 104 3.01 14.65 5.09
N ARG A 105 1.86 14.30 5.68
CA ARG A 105 0.97 13.25 5.19
C ARG A 105 0.53 13.47 3.75
N LYS A 106 0.26 14.73 3.37
CA LYS A 106 -0.17 15.07 2.01
C LYS A 106 0.97 14.91 1.00
N ALA A 107 2.19 15.30 1.39
CA ALA A 107 3.38 15.07 0.59
C ALA A 107 3.66 13.56 0.42
N ILE A 108 3.43 12.75 1.46
CA ILE A 108 3.57 11.29 1.38
C ILE A 108 2.59 10.71 0.36
N VAL A 109 1.30 11.08 0.42
CA VAL A 109 0.29 10.61 -0.55
C VAL A 109 0.69 11.01 -1.97
N GLN A 110 1.00 12.29 -2.21
CA GLN A 110 1.41 12.77 -3.52
C GLN A 110 2.63 12.00 -4.06
N THR A 111 3.67 11.85 -3.23
CA THR A 111 4.92 11.15 -3.63
C THR A 111 4.66 9.67 -3.92
N THR A 112 3.84 9.01 -3.11
CA THR A 112 3.47 7.60 -3.33
C THR A 112 2.80 7.40 -4.70
N PHE A 113 1.97 8.35 -5.12
CA PHE A 113 1.27 8.28 -6.40
C PHE A 113 2.04 8.89 -7.57
N ALA A 114 3.12 9.63 -7.36
CA ALA A 114 3.88 10.29 -8.43
C ALA A 114 4.26 9.31 -9.56
N ASP A 115 4.79 8.16 -9.19
CA ASP A 115 5.26 7.13 -10.12
C ASP A 115 4.35 5.87 -10.14
N ALA A 116 3.29 5.83 -9.33
CA ALA A 116 2.38 4.70 -9.31
C ALA A 116 1.57 4.58 -10.62
N ASN A 117 1.29 3.34 -11.03
CA ASN A 117 0.50 3.03 -12.20
C ASN A 117 -0.52 1.92 -11.92
N ASN A 118 -1.68 2.02 -12.56
CA ASN A 118 -2.61 0.91 -12.63
C ASN A 118 -2.29 0.08 -13.88
N TYR A 119 -1.83 -1.15 -13.67
CA TYR A 119 -1.49 -2.05 -14.77
C TYR A 119 -2.68 -2.88 -15.24
N MET A 120 -3.69 -3.08 -14.38
CA MET A 120 -4.85 -3.89 -14.70
C MET A 120 -5.70 -3.24 -15.80
N LYS A 121 -6.18 -4.08 -16.73
CA LYS A 121 -7.02 -3.68 -17.87
C LYS A 121 -8.45 -4.24 -17.78
N ASP A 122 -8.70 -5.16 -16.86
CA ASP A 122 -10.03 -5.70 -16.60
C ASP A 122 -10.56 -5.14 -15.28
N GLY A 123 -11.59 -4.29 -15.36
CA GLY A 123 -12.18 -3.67 -14.19
C GLY A 123 -12.99 -4.61 -13.30
N VAL A 124 -13.37 -5.78 -13.81
CA VAL A 124 -14.02 -6.84 -13.00
C VAL A 124 -12.95 -7.54 -12.15
N LEU A 125 -11.81 -7.88 -12.76
CA LEU A 125 -10.67 -8.44 -12.02
C LEU A 125 -10.09 -7.44 -11.02
N LEU A 126 -9.99 -6.16 -11.40
CA LEU A 126 -9.58 -5.09 -10.48
C LEU A 126 -10.52 -5.01 -9.27
N ARG A 127 -11.83 -5.09 -9.48
CA ARG A 127 -12.82 -5.12 -8.38
C ARG A 127 -12.60 -6.33 -7.47
N GLN A 128 -12.30 -7.51 -8.01
CA GLN A 128 -12.02 -8.70 -7.21
C GLN A 128 -10.74 -8.51 -6.35
N VAL A 129 -9.71 -7.89 -6.89
CA VAL A 129 -8.49 -7.55 -6.13
C VAL A 129 -8.83 -6.58 -5.00
N ILE A 130 -9.57 -5.51 -5.28
CA ILE A 130 -10.00 -4.52 -4.28
C ILE A 130 -10.83 -5.18 -3.18
N ASN A 131 -11.80 -6.01 -3.53
CA ASN A 131 -12.64 -6.72 -2.55
C ASN A 131 -11.79 -7.63 -1.65
N THR A 132 -10.79 -8.33 -2.22
CA THR A 132 -9.87 -9.17 -1.45
C THR A 132 -9.05 -8.33 -0.46
N ILE A 133 -8.59 -7.14 -0.86
CA ILE A 133 -7.86 -6.22 0.02
C ILE A 133 -8.80 -5.62 1.08
N ASP A 134 -10.05 -5.33 0.73
CA ASP A 134 -11.02 -4.77 1.67
C ASP A 134 -11.42 -5.74 2.80
N GLU A 135 -11.24 -7.05 2.58
CA GLU A 135 -11.38 -8.08 3.63
C GLU A 135 -10.33 -7.98 4.76
N LEU A 136 -9.26 -7.19 4.57
CA LEU A 136 -8.26 -6.98 5.62
C LEU A 136 -8.84 -6.07 6.72
N HIS A 137 -8.88 -6.61 7.93
CA HIS A 137 -9.21 -5.86 9.14
C HIS A 137 -7.89 -5.33 9.73
N LEU A 138 -7.67 -4.03 9.61
CA LEU A 138 -6.43 -3.37 10.05
C LEU A 138 -6.64 -2.53 11.33
N ASP A 139 -7.73 -2.84 12.07
CA ASP A 139 -8.19 -2.06 13.21
C ASP A 139 -7.44 -2.38 14.52
N ASP A 140 -6.75 -3.54 14.59
CA ASP A 140 -5.98 -3.94 15.74
C ASP A 140 -4.50 -3.54 15.62
N TYR A 141 -3.91 -3.09 16.74
CA TYR A 141 -2.50 -2.69 16.83
C TYR A 141 -1.54 -3.81 16.36
N GLU A 142 -1.91 -5.07 16.56
CA GLU A 142 -1.17 -6.23 16.02
C GLU A 142 -1.26 -6.33 14.49
N GLU A 143 -2.32 -5.81 13.88
CA GLU A 143 -2.53 -5.85 12.43
C GLU A 143 -1.85 -4.69 11.69
N SER A 144 -1.48 -3.60 12.37
CA SER A 144 -0.62 -2.56 11.77
C SER A 144 0.80 -3.09 11.48
N HIS A 145 1.26 -4.08 12.24
CA HIS A 145 2.44 -4.88 11.88
C HIS A 145 2.18 -5.83 10.71
N ALA A 146 0.93 -6.25 10.51
CA ALA A 146 0.55 -7.13 9.40
C ALA A 146 0.80 -6.48 8.02
N PHE A 147 0.72 -5.15 7.88
CA PHE A 147 1.10 -4.49 6.62
C PHE A 147 2.56 -4.77 6.26
N GLY A 148 3.47 -4.63 7.21
CA GLY A 148 4.88 -4.96 7.02
C GLY A 148 5.07 -6.45 6.69
N GLU A 149 4.38 -7.34 7.39
CA GLU A 149 4.42 -8.78 7.16
C GLU A 149 3.80 -9.17 5.81
N ILE A 150 2.68 -8.57 5.42
CA ILE A 150 2.05 -8.74 4.10
C ILE A 150 3.04 -8.35 3.01
N TYR A 151 3.61 -7.15 3.12
CA TYR A 151 4.55 -6.63 2.15
C TYR A 151 5.81 -7.50 2.05
N GLU A 152 6.41 -7.86 3.19
CA GLU A 152 7.57 -8.77 3.23
C GLU A 152 7.26 -10.16 2.69
N THR A 153 6.07 -10.70 2.94
CA THR A 153 5.66 -12.01 2.42
C THR A 153 5.46 -11.96 0.92
N ILE A 154 4.85 -10.89 0.38
CA ILE A 154 4.75 -10.64 -1.05
C ILE A 154 6.15 -10.63 -1.68
N LEU A 155 7.06 -9.87 -1.09
CA LEU A 155 8.44 -9.80 -1.58
C LEU A 155 9.17 -11.14 -1.52
N LYS A 156 9.03 -11.90 -0.43
CA LYS A 156 9.63 -13.26 -0.28
C LYS A 156 9.09 -14.25 -1.29
N GLU A 157 7.78 -14.24 -1.53
CA GLU A 157 7.17 -15.15 -2.51
C GLU A 157 7.61 -14.82 -3.94
N LEU A 158 7.84 -13.55 -4.25
CA LEU A 158 8.36 -13.11 -5.54
C LEU A 158 9.82 -13.48 -5.75
N GLN A 159 10.63 -13.41 -4.71
CA GLN A 159 12.03 -13.87 -4.72
C GLN A 159 12.10 -15.39 -4.95
N SER A 160 11.23 -16.17 -4.31
CA SER A 160 11.20 -17.62 -4.46
C SER A 160 10.80 -18.09 -5.87
N ALA A 161 10.09 -17.23 -6.64
CA ALA A 161 9.72 -17.48 -8.02
C ALA A 161 10.88 -17.26 -9.02
N GLY A 162 12.06 -16.85 -8.55
CA GLY A 162 13.30 -16.77 -9.36
C GLY A 162 13.36 -15.64 -10.38
N THR A 163 12.43 -14.70 -10.35
CA THR A 163 12.30 -13.62 -11.33
C THR A 163 12.85 -12.27 -10.89
N ALA A 164 13.06 -12.06 -9.59
CA ALA A 164 13.68 -10.85 -9.07
C ALA A 164 14.99 -11.21 -8.37
N GLY A 165 16.12 -10.79 -8.92
CA GLY A 165 17.46 -10.92 -8.30
C GLY A 165 17.67 -9.98 -7.12
N GLU A 166 16.60 -9.56 -6.47
CA GLU A 166 16.61 -8.66 -5.32
C GLU A 166 16.61 -9.46 -4.02
N PHE A 167 17.62 -9.23 -3.20
CA PHE A 167 17.74 -9.86 -1.87
C PHE A 167 17.45 -8.80 -0.80
N TYR A 168 16.51 -9.11 0.09
CA TYR A 168 16.20 -8.24 1.23
C TYR A 168 16.85 -8.78 2.50
N THR A 169 17.44 -7.88 3.27
CA THR A 169 18.00 -8.25 4.57
C THR A 169 16.86 -8.63 5.54
N PRO A 170 16.88 -9.83 6.14
CA PRO A 170 15.84 -10.23 7.08
C PRO A 170 15.67 -9.24 8.23
N ARG A 171 14.43 -8.97 8.66
CA ARG A 171 14.13 -8.04 9.76
C ARG A 171 14.92 -8.33 11.03
N ALA A 172 15.04 -9.60 11.43
CA ALA A 172 15.83 -9.98 12.60
C ALA A 172 17.30 -9.51 12.52
N VAL A 173 17.86 -9.40 11.32
CA VAL A 173 19.22 -8.91 11.10
C VAL A 173 19.27 -7.38 11.18
N THR A 174 18.33 -6.68 10.54
CA THR A 174 18.26 -5.21 10.60
C THR A 174 18.01 -4.72 12.02
N ASP A 175 17.10 -5.35 12.76
CA ASP A 175 16.81 -5.06 14.15
C ASP A 175 18.01 -5.34 15.07
N PHE A 176 18.68 -6.48 14.86
CA PHE A 176 19.90 -6.78 15.61
C PHE A 176 20.96 -5.71 15.40
N MET A 177 21.21 -5.32 14.14
CA MET A 177 22.22 -4.31 13.82
C MET A 177 21.85 -2.94 14.41
N ALA A 178 20.59 -2.51 14.29
CA ALA A 178 20.11 -1.26 14.89
C ALA A 178 20.29 -1.26 16.40
N ARG A 179 19.92 -2.35 17.09
CA ARG A 179 20.12 -2.51 18.57
C ARG A 179 21.58 -2.49 18.98
N MET A 180 22.48 -2.99 18.13
CA MET A 180 23.93 -2.97 18.42
C MET A 180 24.50 -1.55 18.32
N ILE A 181 24.03 -0.75 17.35
CA ILE A 181 24.43 0.64 17.15
C ILE A 181 23.88 1.54 18.27
N ARG A 182 22.67 1.23 18.79
CA ARG A 182 21.97 2.00 19.84
C ARG A 182 21.79 3.46 19.47
N PRO A 183 21.03 3.76 18.39
CA PRO A 183 20.79 5.12 17.95
C PRO A 183 20.16 5.97 19.06
N LYS A 184 20.47 7.26 19.06
CA LYS A 184 19.92 8.22 20.01
C LYS A 184 18.98 9.18 19.29
N ILE A 185 18.01 9.70 20.03
CA ILE A 185 17.11 10.74 19.51
C ILE A 185 17.95 11.92 19.00
N GLY A 186 17.67 12.36 17.76
CA GLY A 186 18.39 13.45 17.10
C GLY A 186 19.58 13.01 16.24
N GLU A 187 20.00 11.74 16.28
CA GLU A 187 20.98 11.22 15.32
C GLU A 187 20.35 11.05 13.94
N ARG A 188 21.18 11.15 12.90
CA ARG A 188 20.76 11.05 11.50
C ARG A 188 21.28 9.75 10.91
N MET A 189 20.40 9.04 10.21
CA MET A 189 20.74 7.86 9.43
C MET A 189 20.58 8.16 7.95
N ALA A 190 21.46 7.61 7.12
CA ALA A 190 21.31 7.58 5.66
C ALA A 190 21.53 6.15 5.17
N ASP A 191 20.60 5.65 4.39
CA ASP A 191 20.68 4.37 3.71
C ASP A 191 20.64 4.62 2.20
N PHE A 192 21.79 4.52 1.52
CA PHE A 192 21.93 4.81 0.09
C PHE A 192 21.48 3.66 -0.80
N ALA A 193 21.12 2.51 -0.22
CA ALA A 193 20.63 1.33 -0.92
C ALA A 193 19.43 0.74 -0.16
N CYS A 194 18.50 1.61 0.26
CA CYS A 194 17.49 1.30 1.27
C CYS A 194 16.55 0.14 0.90
N GLY A 195 16.38 -0.17 -0.38
CA GLY A 195 15.43 -1.19 -0.81
C GLY A 195 14.05 -0.92 -0.23
N THR A 196 13.54 -1.83 0.61
CA THR A 196 12.25 -1.68 1.32
C THR A 196 12.34 -0.85 2.60
N GLY A 197 13.46 -0.21 2.87
CA GLY A 197 13.66 0.60 4.08
C GLY A 197 13.85 -0.22 5.37
N GLY A 198 14.25 -1.48 5.27
CA GLY A 198 14.40 -2.37 6.43
C GLY A 198 15.28 -1.79 7.54
N PHE A 199 16.43 -1.23 7.20
CA PHE A 199 17.30 -0.57 8.17
C PHE A 199 16.72 0.73 8.71
N LEU A 200 16.08 1.53 7.86
CA LEU A 200 15.46 2.79 8.28
C LEU A 200 14.33 2.55 9.29
N THR A 201 13.49 1.55 9.07
CA THR A 201 12.40 1.21 9.99
C THR A 201 12.90 0.56 11.30
N SER A 202 14.02 -0.18 11.27
CA SER A 202 14.62 -0.73 12.51
C SER A 202 15.36 0.33 13.31
N TRP A 203 15.69 1.49 12.71
CA TRP A 203 16.34 2.62 13.38
C TRP A 203 15.34 3.45 14.19
N LEU A 204 14.08 3.50 13.77
CA LEU A 204 12.99 4.24 14.42
C LEU A 204 12.50 3.54 15.68
#